data_0fa620c6455306efe2017bc5e2b36d91
#
_entry.id   0fa620c6455306efe2017bc5e2b36d91
#
_cell.length_a   1.000
_cell.length_b   1.000
_cell.length_c   1.000
_cell.angle_alpha   90.00
_cell.angle_beta   90.00
_cell.angle_gamma   90.00
#
_symmetry.space_group_name_H-M   'P 1'
#
loop_
_entity.id
_entity.type
_entity.pdbx_description
1 polymer ?
#
loop_
_entity_poly.entity_id
_entity_poly.type
_entity_poly.pdbx_seq_one_letter_code
_entity_poly.pdbx_strand_id
1 'polypeptide(L)'
;ITDNTAAQADKTRDIEQKIMNISQAVETIAQNIDVLVESAGKMKSCNEEAENIMRELVTISKDNSAAVENVRSQTDLTNQSAMQIRTVTEIIAGISSQTNLLALNASIEAARAGEQGKGFAVVAEEIRKLADQSAEAGSHIRQIVGVIQQKTKVTSDSAKRAEEFLKNQAESIEGTVDIFTEINTNVT
;
A
#
# COMPACT_ATOMS: atom_id res chain seq x y z
N ILE A 1 3.82 87.91 -34.63
CA ILE A 1 2.82 87.50 -33.61
C ILE A 1 1.96 86.33 -34.14
N THR A 2 1.53 86.36 -35.41
CA THR A 2 0.70 85.29 -36.03
C THR A 2 1.35 83.90 -36.08
N ASP A 3 2.68 83.79 -36.36
CA ASP A 3 3.43 82.58 -36.45
C ASP A 3 3.54 81.84 -35.08
N ASN A 4 3.64 82.64 -34.02
CA ASN A 4 3.74 82.03 -32.65
C ASN A 4 2.38 81.48 -32.17
N THR A 5 1.27 82.11 -32.61
CA THR A 5 -0.08 81.66 -32.27
C THR A 5 -0.44 80.32 -33.01
N ALA A 6 -0.01 80.16 -34.27
CA ALA A 6 -0.20 78.98 -35.05
C ALA A 6 0.62 77.78 -34.46
N ALA A 7 1.89 78.01 -34.12
CA ALA A 7 2.74 77.00 -33.49
C ALA A 7 2.23 76.61 -32.10
N GLN A 8 1.59 77.50 -31.36
CA GLN A 8 0.96 77.24 -30.08
C GLN A 8 -0.33 76.41 -30.22
N ALA A 9 -1.14 76.68 -31.25
CA ALA A 9 -2.32 75.91 -31.58
C ALA A 9 -1.98 74.42 -31.97
N ASP A 10 -0.91 74.24 -32.74
CA ASP A 10 -0.45 72.92 -33.12
C ASP A 10 0.07 72.09 -31.91
N LYS A 11 0.83 72.78 -31.03
CA LYS A 11 1.25 72.10 -29.77
C LYS A 11 0.07 71.75 -28.87
N THR A 12 -0.96 72.61 -28.82
CA THR A 12 -2.17 72.31 -28.03
C THR A 12 -2.90 71.05 -28.59
N ARG A 13 -3.04 70.97 -29.91
CA ARG A 13 -3.63 69.74 -30.54
C ARG A 13 -2.80 68.46 -30.26
N ASP A 14 -1.47 68.52 -30.33
CA ASP A 14 -0.59 67.44 -30.01
C ASP A 14 -0.76 67.02 -28.55
N ILE A 15 -0.89 67.96 -27.62
CA ILE A 15 -1.18 67.67 -26.21
C ILE A 15 -2.56 67.05 -26.05
N GLU A 16 -3.59 67.57 -26.68
CA GLU A 16 -4.94 66.98 -26.66
C GLU A 16 -4.94 65.51 -27.16
N GLN A 17 -4.24 65.23 -28.27
CA GLN A 17 -4.10 63.86 -28.78
C GLN A 17 -3.37 62.95 -27.82
N LYS A 18 -2.31 63.41 -27.15
CA LYS A 18 -1.58 62.67 -26.14
C LYS A 18 -2.44 62.38 -24.91
N ILE A 19 -3.26 63.37 -24.48
CA ILE A 19 -4.21 63.19 -23.38
C ILE A 19 -5.25 62.13 -23.72
N MET A 20 -5.79 62.12 -24.95
CA MET A 20 -6.73 61.08 -25.36
C MET A 20 -6.09 59.67 -25.35
N ASN A 21 -4.86 59.56 -25.86
CA ASN A 21 -4.13 58.29 -25.86
C ASN A 21 -3.85 57.80 -24.42
N ILE A 22 -3.48 58.70 -23.51
CA ILE A 22 -3.29 58.39 -22.09
C ILE A 22 -4.61 57.94 -21.44
N SER A 23 -5.72 58.64 -21.71
CA SER A 23 -7.04 58.26 -21.20
C SER A 23 -7.45 56.85 -21.65
N GLN A 24 -7.21 56.50 -22.91
CA GLN A 24 -7.50 55.18 -23.45
C GLN A 24 -6.58 54.10 -22.83
N ALA A 25 -5.32 54.41 -22.61
CA ALA A 25 -4.39 53.50 -21.91
C ALA A 25 -4.80 53.28 -20.46
N VAL A 26 -5.25 54.30 -19.75
CA VAL A 26 -5.77 54.20 -18.37
C VAL A 26 -7.02 53.32 -18.31
N GLU A 27 -7.96 53.45 -19.27
CA GLU A 27 -9.15 52.62 -19.36
C GLU A 27 -8.78 51.16 -19.62
N THR A 28 -7.82 50.89 -20.51
CA THR A 28 -7.33 49.53 -20.76
C THR A 28 -6.66 48.92 -19.51
N ILE A 29 -5.89 49.73 -18.78
CA ILE A 29 -5.28 49.32 -17.51
C ILE A 29 -6.36 48.96 -16.49
N ALA A 30 -7.42 49.74 -16.34
CA ALA A 30 -8.50 49.48 -15.44
C ALA A 30 -9.20 48.15 -15.77
N GLN A 31 -9.49 47.89 -17.06
CA GLN A 31 -10.05 46.61 -17.50
C GLN A 31 -9.12 45.41 -17.20
N ASN A 32 -7.82 45.59 -17.40
CA ASN A 32 -6.84 44.55 -17.09
C ASN A 32 -6.77 44.27 -15.57
N ILE A 33 -6.91 45.29 -14.74
CA ILE A 33 -6.97 45.11 -13.27
C ILE A 33 -8.22 44.31 -12.88
N ASP A 34 -9.37 44.59 -13.45
CA ASP A 34 -10.59 43.81 -13.18
C ASP A 34 -10.43 42.32 -13.52
N VAL A 35 -9.82 42.01 -14.68
CA VAL A 35 -9.51 40.65 -15.10
C VAL A 35 -8.52 39.99 -14.13
N LEU A 36 -7.51 40.70 -13.65
CA LEU A 36 -6.55 40.22 -12.68
C LEU A 36 -7.21 39.90 -11.33
N VAL A 37 -8.09 40.74 -10.85
CA VAL A 37 -8.84 40.54 -9.60
C VAL A 37 -9.74 39.31 -9.72
N GLU A 38 -10.46 39.15 -10.84
CA GLU A 38 -11.27 37.95 -11.08
C GLU A 38 -10.41 36.69 -11.13
N SER A 39 -9.26 36.74 -11.80
CA SER A 39 -8.33 35.62 -11.90
C SER A 39 -7.74 35.23 -10.55
N ALA A 40 -7.38 36.21 -9.73
CA ALA A 40 -6.91 35.97 -8.36
C ALA A 40 -8.00 35.31 -7.48
N GLY A 41 -9.25 35.78 -7.61
CA GLY A 41 -10.38 35.15 -6.92
C GLY A 41 -10.59 33.68 -7.32
N LYS A 42 -10.51 33.38 -8.61
CA LYS A 42 -10.60 31.98 -9.11
C LYS A 42 -9.44 31.13 -8.62
N MET A 43 -8.23 31.69 -8.60
CA MET A 43 -7.03 30.99 -8.10
C MET A 43 -7.17 30.65 -6.62
N LYS A 44 -7.66 31.61 -5.81
CA LYS A 44 -7.92 31.39 -4.39
C LYS A 44 -8.90 30.23 -4.17
N SER A 45 -10.04 30.23 -4.86
CA SER A 45 -11.05 29.17 -4.76
C SER A 45 -10.49 27.81 -5.16
N CYS A 46 -9.71 27.75 -6.24
CA CYS A 46 -9.07 26.52 -6.70
C CYS A 46 -8.04 25.99 -5.68
N ASN A 47 -7.28 26.87 -5.03
CA ASN A 47 -6.34 26.51 -3.99
C ASN A 47 -7.03 25.97 -2.73
N GLU A 48 -8.15 26.59 -2.30
CA GLU A 48 -8.93 26.11 -1.17
C GLU A 48 -9.50 24.70 -1.45
N GLU A 49 -9.96 24.42 -2.66
CA GLU A 49 -10.41 23.10 -3.07
C GLU A 49 -9.26 22.08 -3.08
N ALA A 50 -8.11 22.45 -3.63
CA ALA A 50 -6.92 21.61 -3.64
C ALA A 50 -6.41 21.29 -2.24
N GLU A 51 -6.42 22.25 -1.31
CA GLU A 51 -6.08 22.03 0.09
C GLU A 51 -7.02 21.02 0.76
N ASN A 52 -8.33 21.12 0.49
CA ASN A 52 -9.31 20.16 1.01
C ASN A 52 -9.05 18.74 0.48
N ILE A 53 -8.76 18.59 -0.81
CA ILE A 53 -8.39 17.30 -1.43
C ILE A 53 -7.11 16.74 -0.77
N MET A 54 -6.11 17.58 -0.51
CA MET A 54 -4.88 17.16 0.16
C MET A 54 -5.13 16.67 1.59
N ARG A 55 -6.02 17.32 2.35
CA ARG A 55 -6.43 16.88 3.70
C ARG A 55 -7.12 15.51 3.66
N GLU A 56 -7.96 15.27 2.67
CA GLU A 56 -8.58 13.97 2.45
C GLU A 56 -7.52 12.90 2.12
N LEU A 57 -6.55 13.22 1.25
CA LEU A 57 -5.44 12.32 0.92
C LEU A 57 -4.57 11.96 2.14
N VAL A 58 -4.33 12.90 3.06
CA VAL A 58 -3.66 12.62 4.34
C VAL A 58 -4.42 11.55 5.13
N THR A 59 -5.74 11.69 5.21
CA THR A 59 -6.59 10.72 5.92
C THR A 59 -6.54 9.35 5.26
N ILE A 60 -6.70 9.28 3.94
CA ILE A 60 -6.60 8.03 3.17
C ILE A 60 -5.21 7.38 3.33
N SER A 61 -4.15 8.17 3.30
CA SER A 61 -2.78 7.66 3.49
C SER A 61 -2.60 7.03 4.88
N LYS A 62 -3.16 7.65 5.91
CA LYS A 62 -3.14 7.13 7.28
C LYS A 62 -3.92 5.82 7.42
N ASP A 63 -5.10 5.75 6.82
CA ASP A 63 -5.93 4.54 6.83
C ASP A 63 -5.25 3.40 6.06
N ASN A 64 -4.61 3.70 4.94
CA ASN A 64 -3.82 2.73 4.18
C ASN A 64 -2.63 2.20 5.00
N SER A 65 -1.94 3.07 5.74
CA SER A 65 -0.83 2.67 6.62
C SER A 65 -1.31 1.72 7.73
N ALA A 66 -2.45 2.00 8.34
CA ALA A 66 -3.05 1.11 9.33
C ALA A 66 -3.47 -0.24 8.72
N ALA A 67 -4.01 -0.24 7.50
CA ALA A 67 -4.37 -1.46 6.78
C ALA A 67 -3.14 -2.32 6.45
N VAL A 68 -2.04 -1.71 6.01
CA VAL A 68 -0.78 -2.41 5.72
C VAL A 68 -0.18 -3.02 6.99
N GLU A 69 -0.18 -2.31 8.12
CA GLU A 69 0.27 -2.85 9.41
C GLU A 69 -0.59 -4.03 9.88
N ASN A 70 -1.91 -3.96 9.66
CA ASN A 70 -2.80 -5.09 9.95
C ASN A 70 -2.45 -6.32 9.08
N VAL A 71 -2.23 -6.14 7.77
CA VAL A 71 -1.79 -7.22 6.87
C VAL A 71 -0.48 -7.84 7.37
N ARG A 72 0.47 -7.03 7.81
CA ARG A 72 1.74 -7.50 8.38
C ARG A 72 1.52 -8.34 9.62
N SER A 73 0.74 -7.85 10.58
CA SER A 73 0.39 -8.58 11.80
C SER A 73 -0.29 -9.91 11.53
N GLN A 74 -1.28 -9.95 10.62
CA GLN A 74 -1.95 -11.19 10.23
C GLN A 74 -1.02 -12.19 9.53
N THR A 75 -0.08 -11.68 8.76
CA THR A 75 0.94 -12.49 8.07
C THR A 75 1.89 -13.15 9.08
N ASP A 76 2.31 -12.40 10.11
CA ASP A 76 3.16 -12.94 11.19
C ASP A 76 2.43 -13.99 12.02
N LEU A 77 1.16 -13.80 12.36
CA LEU A 77 0.31 -14.79 13.04
C LEU A 77 0.13 -16.06 12.19
N THR A 78 -0.06 -15.89 10.88
CA THR A 78 -0.16 -17.02 9.94
C THR A 78 1.14 -17.83 9.91
N ASN A 79 2.28 -17.14 9.88
CA ASN A 79 3.59 -17.78 9.90
C ASN A 79 3.83 -18.53 11.22
N GLN A 80 3.45 -17.96 12.37
CA GLN A 80 3.53 -18.63 13.66
C GLN A 80 2.67 -19.91 13.69
N SER A 81 1.44 -19.83 13.17
CA SER A 81 0.54 -21.00 13.07
C SER A 81 1.14 -22.09 12.17
N ALA A 82 1.73 -21.70 11.04
CA ALA A 82 2.43 -22.63 10.14
C ALA A 82 3.61 -23.32 10.85
N MET A 83 4.37 -22.61 11.67
CA MET A 83 5.46 -23.20 12.47
C MET A 83 4.91 -24.22 13.49
N GLN A 84 3.81 -23.92 14.16
CA GLN A 84 3.17 -24.85 15.10
C GLN A 84 2.69 -26.13 14.38
N ILE A 85 2.03 -26.00 13.22
CA ILE A 85 1.60 -27.16 12.40
C ILE A 85 2.81 -27.99 12.01
N ARG A 86 3.92 -27.39 11.63
CA ARG A 86 5.16 -28.10 11.31
C ARG A 86 5.66 -28.94 12.49
N THR A 87 5.72 -28.35 13.67
CA THR A 87 6.15 -29.07 14.90
C THR A 87 5.23 -30.26 15.21
N VAL A 88 3.91 -30.07 15.13
CA VAL A 88 2.94 -31.15 15.34
C VAL A 88 3.12 -32.25 14.30
N THR A 89 3.36 -31.89 13.06
CA THR A 89 3.57 -32.87 11.97
C THR A 89 4.86 -33.68 12.15
N GLU A 90 5.91 -33.09 12.72
CA GLU A 90 7.15 -33.78 13.07
C GLU A 90 6.90 -34.79 14.18
N ILE A 91 6.07 -34.48 15.18
CA ILE A 91 5.66 -35.42 16.25
C ILE A 91 4.84 -36.57 15.65
N ILE A 92 3.88 -36.29 14.77
CA ILE A 92 3.09 -37.31 14.08
C ILE A 92 3.98 -38.25 13.28
N ALA A 93 4.97 -37.74 12.57
CA ALA A 93 5.93 -38.55 11.83
C ALA A 93 6.74 -39.45 12.77
N GLY A 94 7.14 -38.98 13.96
CA GLY A 94 7.81 -39.77 14.99
C GLY A 94 6.92 -40.89 15.51
N ILE A 95 5.65 -40.59 15.81
CA ILE A 95 4.65 -41.58 16.26
C ILE A 95 4.41 -42.67 15.18
N SER A 96 4.26 -42.25 13.92
CA SER A 96 4.08 -43.16 12.80
C SER A 96 5.27 -44.13 12.66
N SER A 97 6.50 -43.62 12.78
CA SER A 97 7.72 -44.40 12.74
C SER A 97 7.77 -45.41 13.89
N GLN A 98 7.44 -45.02 15.12
CA GLN A 98 7.37 -45.92 16.28
C GLN A 98 6.26 -46.96 16.12
N THR A 99 5.10 -46.57 15.60
CA THR A 99 3.97 -47.48 15.35
C THR A 99 4.35 -48.52 14.28
N ASN A 100 5.05 -48.11 13.24
CA ASN A 100 5.57 -48.99 12.20
C ASN A 100 6.53 -50.05 12.78
N LEU A 101 7.45 -49.63 13.65
CA LEU A 101 8.38 -50.53 14.35
C LEU A 101 7.64 -51.51 15.29
N LEU A 102 6.64 -51.05 16.03
CA LEU A 102 5.83 -51.87 16.89
C LEU A 102 5.03 -52.89 16.09
N ALA A 103 4.44 -52.51 14.99
CA ALA A 103 3.71 -53.38 14.08
C ALA A 103 4.63 -54.43 13.46
N LEU A 104 5.86 -54.04 13.06
CA LEU A 104 6.85 -55.00 12.55
C LEU A 104 7.23 -56.00 13.62
N ASN A 105 7.49 -55.60 14.84
CA ASN A 105 7.79 -56.52 15.95
C ASN A 105 6.64 -57.47 16.23
N ALA A 106 5.39 -56.94 16.21
CA ALA A 106 4.18 -57.78 16.36
C ALA A 106 4.02 -58.79 15.22
N SER A 107 4.32 -58.41 13.98
CA SER A 107 4.31 -59.31 12.82
C SER A 107 5.36 -60.42 12.96
N ILE A 108 6.55 -60.11 13.47
CA ILE A 108 7.61 -61.11 13.71
C ILE A 108 7.18 -62.10 14.79
N GLU A 109 6.60 -61.63 15.90
CA GLU A 109 6.19 -62.50 16.97
C GLU A 109 4.95 -63.40 16.58
N ALA A 110 4.05 -62.80 15.79
CA ALA A 110 2.92 -63.50 15.20
C ALA A 110 3.41 -64.67 14.28
N ALA A 111 4.41 -64.42 13.46
CA ALA A 111 5.03 -65.46 12.62
C ALA A 111 5.71 -66.53 13.46
N ARG A 112 6.29 -66.22 14.60
CA ARG A 112 6.91 -67.19 15.55
C ARG A 112 5.92 -68.06 16.24
N ALA A 113 4.66 -67.59 16.44
CA ALA A 113 3.55 -68.34 17.00
C ALA A 113 2.88 -69.32 15.99
N GLY A 114 3.31 -69.34 14.74
CA GLY A 114 2.80 -70.28 13.71
C GLY A 114 1.31 -70.08 13.43
N GLU A 115 0.58 -71.22 13.37
CA GLU A 115 -0.86 -71.23 13.07
C GLU A 115 -1.69 -70.38 14.05
N GLN A 116 -1.30 -70.33 15.33
CA GLN A 116 -1.98 -69.55 16.38
C GLN A 116 -1.80 -68.00 16.20
N GLY A 117 -0.77 -67.59 15.50
CA GLY A 117 -0.44 -66.19 15.27
C GLY A 117 -1.07 -65.61 14.03
N LYS A 118 -1.72 -66.38 13.15
CA LYS A 118 -2.23 -65.83 11.83
C LYS A 118 -3.14 -64.65 11.96
N GLY A 119 -4.08 -64.62 12.93
CA GLY A 119 -4.97 -63.48 13.14
C GLY A 119 -4.20 -62.19 13.58
N PHE A 120 -3.19 -62.39 14.45
CA PHE A 120 -2.34 -61.25 14.89
C PHE A 120 -1.44 -60.71 13.77
N ALA A 121 -0.95 -61.57 12.88
CA ALA A 121 -0.16 -61.15 11.74
C ALA A 121 -0.93 -60.19 10.80
N VAL A 122 -2.23 -60.50 10.55
CA VAL A 122 -3.10 -59.62 9.72
C VAL A 122 -3.32 -58.29 10.38
N VAL A 123 -3.55 -58.25 11.69
CA VAL A 123 -3.74 -56.99 12.44
C VAL A 123 -2.44 -56.16 12.44
N ALA A 124 -1.31 -56.81 12.67
CA ALA A 124 -0.01 -56.15 12.66
C ALA A 124 0.31 -55.53 11.29
N GLU A 125 0.02 -56.23 10.18
CA GLU A 125 0.22 -55.69 8.83
C GLU A 125 -0.72 -54.52 8.55
N GLU A 126 -1.99 -54.58 9.01
CA GLU A 126 -2.90 -53.43 8.86
C GLU A 126 -2.45 -52.20 9.66
N ILE A 127 -1.93 -52.38 10.90
CA ILE A 127 -1.34 -51.31 11.70
C ILE A 127 -0.13 -50.73 10.99
N ARG A 128 0.73 -51.56 10.39
CA ARG A 128 1.89 -51.12 9.61
C ARG A 128 1.48 -50.22 8.45
N LYS A 129 0.48 -50.65 7.68
CA LYS A 129 -0.08 -49.89 6.56
C LYS A 129 -0.66 -48.53 6.99
N LEU A 130 -1.39 -48.49 8.12
CA LEU A 130 -1.92 -47.29 8.69
C LEU A 130 -0.81 -46.30 9.14
N ALA A 131 0.27 -46.83 9.72
CA ALA A 131 1.43 -46.07 10.09
C ALA A 131 2.13 -45.44 8.86
N ASP A 132 2.30 -46.22 7.79
CA ASP A 132 2.87 -45.71 6.53
C ASP A 132 1.98 -44.60 5.89
N GLN A 133 0.67 -44.82 5.86
CA GLN A 133 -0.28 -43.80 5.38
C GLN A 133 -0.24 -42.52 6.22
N SER A 134 -0.13 -42.65 7.55
CA SER A 134 0.00 -41.50 8.45
C SER A 134 1.29 -40.72 8.21
N ALA A 135 2.42 -41.41 7.98
CA ALA A 135 3.70 -40.78 7.64
C ALA A 135 3.64 -40.05 6.30
N GLU A 136 2.98 -40.64 5.29
CA GLU A 136 2.77 -40.03 3.98
C GLU A 136 1.91 -38.76 4.09
N ALA A 137 0.78 -38.81 4.79
CA ALA A 137 -0.08 -37.67 5.05
C ALA A 137 0.68 -36.57 5.79
N GLY A 138 1.49 -36.90 6.80
CA GLY A 138 2.37 -35.96 7.48
C GLY A 138 3.39 -35.30 6.55
N SER A 139 3.92 -36.05 5.58
CA SER A 139 4.83 -35.49 4.57
C SER A 139 4.13 -34.47 3.67
N HIS A 140 2.92 -34.77 3.21
CA HIS A 140 2.11 -33.84 2.43
C HIS A 140 1.79 -32.55 3.20
N ILE A 141 1.43 -32.66 4.48
CA ILE A 141 1.18 -31.46 5.34
C ILE A 141 2.45 -30.61 5.46
N ARG A 142 3.63 -31.20 5.68
CA ARG A 142 4.90 -30.46 5.72
C ARG A 142 5.16 -29.70 4.42
N GLN A 143 4.88 -30.30 3.28
CA GLN A 143 5.03 -29.66 1.98
C GLN A 143 4.10 -28.44 1.85
N ILE A 144 2.82 -28.58 2.23
CA ILE A 144 1.84 -27.49 2.22
C ILE A 144 2.28 -26.36 3.16
N VAL A 145 2.73 -26.69 4.38
CA VAL A 145 3.25 -25.72 5.35
C VAL A 145 4.46 -24.95 4.80
N GLY A 146 5.36 -25.64 4.10
CA GLY A 146 6.49 -24.99 3.43
C GLY A 146 6.04 -23.97 2.39
N VAL A 147 5.02 -24.28 1.61
CA VAL A 147 4.42 -23.34 0.64
C VAL A 147 3.79 -22.14 1.36
N ILE A 148 3.06 -22.37 2.46
CA ILE A 148 2.47 -21.30 3.28
C ILE A 148 3.56 -20.36 3.79
N GLN A 149 4.64 -20.88 4.38
CA GLN A 149 5.77 -20.08 4.89
C GLN A 149 6.44 -19.27 3.78
N GLN A 150 6.59 -19.83 2.59
CA GLN A 150 7.12 -19.07 1.46
C GLN A 150 6.17 -17.94 1.04
N LYS A 151 4.87 -18.20 0.99
CA LYS A 151 3.87 -17.17 0.62
C LYS A 151 3.78 -16.07 1.67
N THR A 152 3.77 -16.41 2.95
CA THR A 152 3.77 -15.40 4.04
C THR A 152 5.01 -14.52 4.01
N LYS A 153 6.18 -15.10 3.69
CA LYS A 153 7.40 -14.30 3.51
C LYS A 153 7.25 -13.28 2.39
N VAL A 154 6.77 -13.70 1.21
CA VAL A 154 6.55 -12.79 0.08
C VAL A 154 5.54 -11.70 0.45
N THR A 155 4.45 -12.04 1.16
CA THR A 155 3.46 -11.07 1.62
C THR A 155 4.07 -10.08 2.62
N SER A 156 4.87 -10.53 3.57
CA SER A 156 5.58 -9.67 4.54
C SER A 156 6.54 -8.70 3.84
N ASP A 157 7.32 -9.17 2.85
CA ASP A 157 8.23 -8.32 2.07
C ASP A 157 7.46 -7.30 1.21
N SER A 158 6.27 -7.67 0.73
CA SER A 158 5.40 -6.75 -0.02
C SER A 158 4.78 -5.69 0.90
N ALA A 159 4.37 -6.08 2.11
CA ALA A 159 3.86 -5.15 3.12
C ALA A 159 4.91 -4.12 3.54
N LYS A 160 6.16 -4.54 3.76
CA LYS A 160 7.28 -3.62 4.06
C LYS A 160 7.51 -2.59 2.95
N ARG A 161 7.47 -3.01 1.69
CA ARG A 161 7.60 -2.09 0.54
C ARG A 161 6.43 -1.13 0.45
N ALA A 162 5.21 -1.61 0.75
CA ALA A 162 4.03 -0.76 0.79
C ALA A 162 4.12 0.28 1.92
N GLU A 163 4.62 -0.09 3.09
CA GLU A 163 4.87 0.82 4.22
C GLU A 163 5.86 1.94 3.85
N GLU A 164 6.98 1.59 3.20
CA GLU A 164 7.96 2.57 2.72
C GLU A 164 7.35 3.50 1.66
N PHE A 165 6.57 2.95 0.73
CA PHE A 165 5.87 3.76 -0.27
C PHE A 165 4.88 4.74 0.35
N LEU A 166 4.06 4.28 1.33
CA LEU A 166 3.10 5.12 2.04
C LEU A 166 3.77 6.23 2.85
N LYS A 167 4.94 5.97 3.44
CA LYS A 167 5.75 6.98 4.11
C LYS A 167 6.19 8.08 3.14
N ASN A 168 6.77 7.70 2.00
CA ASN A 168 7.20 8.66 0.98
C ASN A 168 6.02 9.45 0.40
N GLN A 169 4.87 8.79 0.25
CA GLN A 169 3.63 9.44 -0.18
C GLN A 169 3.16 10.49 0.83
N ALA A 170 3.19 10.17 2.13
CA ALA A 170 2.80 11.11 3.19
C ALA A 170 3.69 12.36 3.19
N GLU A 171 5.02 12.19 3.07
CA GLU A 171 5.97 13.30 2.96
C GLU A 171 5.70 14.16 1.72
N SER A 172 5.35 13.55 0.58
CA SER A 172 5.01 14.28 -0.66
C SER A 172 3.70 15.06 -0.53
N ILE A 173 2.69 14.50 0.14
CA ILE A 173 1.42 15.18 0.41
C ILE A 173 1.66 16.38 1.32
N GLU A 174 2.43 16.23 2.41
CA GLU A 174 2.76 17.31 3.34
C GLU A 174 3.46 18.46 2.62
N GLY A 175 4.49 18.17 1.81
CA GLY A 175 5.16 19.19 1.00
C GLY A 175 4.23 19.89 -0.01
N THR A 176 3.22 19.17 -0.51
CA THR A 176 2.23 19.76 -1.42
C THR A 176 1.27 20.69 -0.67
N VAL A 177 0.85 20.35 0.54
CA VAL A 177 0.04 21.22 1.43
C VAL A 177 0.77 22.53 1.73
N ASP A 178 2.06 22.46 2.01
CA ASP A 178 2.89 23.64 2.28
C ASP A 178 2.92 24.59 1.07
N ILE A 179 3.06 24.05 -0.15
CA ILE A 179 3.03 24.83 -1.39
C ILE A 179 1.68 25.54 -1.58
N PHE A 180 0.55 24.87 -1.37
CA PHE A 180 -0.77 25.49 -1.49
C PHE A 180 -0.99 26.57 -0.42
N THR A 181 -0.47 26.37 0.78
CA THR A 181 -0.51 27.36 1.86
C THR A 181 0.30 28.61 1.48
N GLU A 182 1.48 28.44 0.90
CA GLU A 182 2.30 29.55 0.40
C GLU A 182 1.62 30.31 -0.75
N ILE A 183 1.04 29.59 -1.71
CA ILE A 183 0.28 30.21 -2.82
C ILE A 183 -0.89 31.03 -2.26
N ASN A 184 -1.66 30.51 -1.32
CA ASN A 184 -2.77 31.22 -0.69
C ASN A 184 -2.33 32.50 0.01
N THR A 185 -1.16 32.48 0.63
CA THR A 185 -0.59 33.67 1.29
C THR A 185 -0.17 34.74 0.29
N ASN A 186 0.30 34.35 -0.90
CA ASN A 186 0.79 35.26 -1.94
C ASN A 186 -0.33 35.85 -2.82
N VAL A 187 -1.52 35.23 -2.83
CA VAL A 187 -2.70 35.67 -3.62
C VAL A 187 -3.63 36.59 -2.81
N THR A 188 -3.39 36.73 -1.49
CA THR A 188 -4.14 37.65 -0.59
C THR A 188 -3.48 39.00 -0.52
#